data_cb5a7e305a7fc7235ddb8a0efefbaf6f
#
_entry.id   cb5a7e305a7fc7235ddb8a0efefbaf6f
#
_cell.length_a   1.000
_cell.length_b   1.000
_cell.length_c   1.000
_cell.angle_alpha   90.00
_cell.angle_beta   90.00
_cell.angle_gamma   90.00
#
_symmetry.space_group_name_H-M   'P 1'
#
loop_
_entity.id
_entity.type
_entity.pdbx_description
1 polymer ?
#
loop_
_entity_poly.entity_id
_entity_poly.type
_entity_poly.pdbx_seq_one_letter_code
_entity_poly.pdbx_strand_id
1 'polypeptide(L)'
;WFINSMKQLGVKTTDIVATGDCSAAVYYNKDTSKYTATVWNPTNDTKVVTFKTNGNKIGTATIGAKALVNFEVYKNKSFNIVQASTPEISVPSGKYDDTQYVTISSETPGVTIYYTTDGTMPTTSSKVYDGVFAVSSTATVKAIAVKDEYITSAMASSTITVNGTDVSLKDNIALGKNVKVSSSENPSVDGSKIVDNDGTTRWSSEFTDNQYCQIDLGKNYTINKVTFNWEASYAKEYKIQV
;
A
#
# COMPACT_ATOMS: atom_id res chain seq x y z
N TRP A 1 16.49 6.70 23.13
CA TRP A 1 15.12 6.84 22.60
C TRP A 1 14.13 7.14 23.72
N PHE A 2 14.06 6.32 24.74
CA PHE A 2 13.13 6.49 25.89
C PHE A 2 13.26 7.86 26.60
N ILE A 3 14.48 8.32 26.87
CA ILE A 3 14.73 9.61 27.52
C ILE A 3 14.23 10.80 26.68
N ASN A 4 14.37 10.74 25.35
CA ASN A 4 13.88 11.80 24.48
C ASN A 4 12.35 11.83 24.44
N SER A 5 11.69 10.68 24.43
CA SER A 5 10.24 10.60 24.50
C SER A 5 9.67 11.15 25.82
N MET A 6 10.33 10.89 26.93
CA MET A 6 9.95 11.44 28.25
C MET A 6 10.15 12.97 28.31
N LYS A 7 11.19 13.51 27.68
CA LYS A 7 11.36 14.97 27.55
C LYS A 7 10.25 15.63 26.74
N GLN A 8 9.77 14.97 25.69
CA GLN A 8 8.66 15.48 24.88
C GLN A 8 7.33 15.47 25.61
N LEU A 9 7.04 14.42 26.37
CA LEU A 9 5.83 14.31 27.17
C LEU A 9 5.76 15.31 28.33
N GLY A 10 6.92 15.55 28.97
CA GLY A 10 7.00 16.37 30.18
C GLY A 10 6.80 15.59 31.49
N VAL A 11 6.27 16.22 32.52
CA VAL A 11 6.08 15.62 33.85
C VAL A 11 4.61 15.23 34.04
N LYS A 12 4.39 14.04 34.62
CA LYS A 12 3.03 13.62 35.01
C LYS A 12 2.41 14.66 35.94
N THR A 13 1.18 15.05 35.64
CA THR A 13 0.45 16.09 36.38
C THR A 13 -0.86 15.56 36.94
N THR A 14 -1.36 16.22 37.98
CA THR A 14 -2.70 16.03 38.53
C THR A 14 -3.64 17.18 38.18
N ASP A 15 -3.20 18.18 37.46
CA ASP A 15 -4.00 19.30 36.97
C ASP A 15 -5.18 18.87 36.14
N ILE A 16 -4.99 17.84 35.35
CA ILE A 16 -6.02 17.17 34.58
C ILE A 16 -6.01 15.69 34.97
N VAL A 17 -7.14 15.20 35.42
CA VAL A 17 -7.33 13.80 35.82
C VAL A 17 -8.18 13.10 34.76
N ALA A 18 -7.66 11.97 34.26
CA ALA A 18 -8.40 11.07 33.37
C ALA A 18 -9.10 9.98 34.19
N THR A 19 -10.37 9.71 33.87
CA THR A 19 -11.19 8.66 34.50
C THR A 19 -11.93 7.86 33.45
N GLY A 20 -12.13 6.55 33.68
CA GLY A 20 -12.80 5.60 32.78
C GLY A 20 -12.16 4.22 32.84
N ASP A 21 -12.61 3.31 31.98
CA ASP A 21 -12.17 1.90 31.94
C ASP A 21 -10.84 1.69 31.20
N CYS A 22 -10.05 2.74 31.04
CA CYS A 22 -8.73 2.72 30.42
C CYS A 22 -7.66 3.11 31.41
N SER A 23 -6.43 2.61 31.21
CA SER A 23 -5.28 3.16 31.89
C SER A 23 -4.88 4.49 31.24
N ALA A 24 -4.91 5.57 32.01
CA ALA A 24 -4.63 6.90 31.48
C ALA A 24 -3.72 7.71 32.42
N ALA A 25 -2.85 8.51 31.81
CA ALA A 25 -2.03 9.50 32.51
C ALA A 25 -1.96 10.78 31.69
N VAL A 26 -1.88 11.92 32.39
CA VAL A 26 -1.70 13.22 31.73
C VAL A 26 -0.35 13.79 32.16
N TYR A 27 0.36 14.37 31.20
CA TYR A 27 1.67 14.97 31.36
C TYR A 27 1.60 16.44 30.96
N TYR A 28 2.39 17.27 31.65
CA TYR A 28 2.55 18.68 31.30
C TYR A 28 4.00 18.95 30.91
N ASN A 29 4.19 19.48 29.73
CA ASN A 29 5.48 19.94 29.24
C ASN A 29 5.60 21.47 29.44
N LYS A 30 6.53 21.88 30.29
CA LYS A 30 6.76 23.30 30.63
C LYS A 30 7.28 24.11 29.46
N ASP A 31 8.10 23.48 28.59
CA ASP A 31 8.76 24.17 27.48
C ASP A 31 7.78 24.50 26.36
N THR A 32 6.78 23.65 26.17
CA THR A 32 5.72 23.84 25.15
C THR A 32 4.41 24.33 25.72
N SER A 33 4.26 24.36 27.03
CA SER A 33 3.02 24.68 27.76
C SER A 33 1.83 23.81 27.37
N LYS A 34 2.09 22.56 26.99
CA LYS A 34 1.09 21.60 26.51
C LYS A 34 0.81 20.49 27.51
N TYR A 35 -0.44 20.05 27.54
CA TYR A 35 -0.86 18.84 28.23
C TYR A 35 -1.02 17.70 27.22
N THR A 36 -0.43 16.55 27.48
CA THR A 36 -0.53 15.34 26.66
C THR A 36 -1.12 14.21 27.49
N ALA A 37 -2.18 13.61 27.01
CA ALA A 37 -2.74 12.39 27.58
C ALA A 37 -2.11 11.18 26.88
N THR A 38 -1.71 10.20 27.67
CA THR A 38 -1.39 8.84 27.23
C THR A 38 -2.48 7.93 27.74
N VAL A 39 -3.15 7.22 26.83
CA VAL A 39 -4.27 6.33 27.18
C VAL A 39 -4.04 4.95 26.54
N TRP A 40 -4.18 3.91 27.36
CA TRP A 40 -4.16 2.53 26.96
C TRP A 40 -5.53 1.87 27.18
N ASN A 41 -6.17 1.42 26.10
CA ASN A 41 -7.37 0.60 26.11
C ASN A 41 -7.02 -0.87 25.87
N PRO A 42 -6.95 -1.73 26.90
CA PRO A 42 -6.61 -3.14 26.73
C PRO A 42 -7.78 -4.01 26.25
N THR A 43 -8.97 -3.46 26.12
CA THR A 43 -10.19 -4.21 25.79
C THR A 43 -10.38 -4.39 24.29
N ASN A 44 -11.31 -5.27 23.90
CA ASN A 44 -11.69 -5.47 22.49
C ASN A 44 -12.76 -4.45 22.03
N ASP A 45 -13.23 -3.59 22.93
CA ASP A 45 -14.29 -2.62 22.66
C ASP A 45 -13.72 -1.20 22.67
N THR A 46 -14.41 -0.30 22.01
CA THR A 46 -14.16 1.13 22.11
C THR A 46 -14.53 1.62 23.51
N LYS A 47 -13.69 2.47 24.12
CA LYS A 47 -13.88 3.02 25.46
C LYS A 47 -13.85 4.56 25.45
N VAL A 48 -14.57 5.15 26.38
CA VAL A 48 -14.58 6.60 26.57
C VAL A 48 -13.84 6.95 27.85
N VAL A 49 -12.87 7.86 27.72
CA VAL A 49 -12.13 8.44 28.84
C VAL A 49 -12.63 9.85 29.09
N THR A 50 -12.95 10.18 30.33
CA THR A 50 -13.39 11.52 30.75
C THR A 50 -12.23 12.25 31.42
N PHE A 51 -12.00 13.50 31.03
CA PHE A 51 -10.98 14.37 31.59
C PHE A 51 -11.62 15.43 32.44
N LYS A 52 -11.03 15.65 33.62
CA LYS A 52 -11.54 16.59 34.64
C LYS A 52 -10.42 17.49 35.14
N THR A 53 -10.73 18.73 35.47
CA THR A 53 -9.89 19.66 36.24
C THR A 53 -10.68 20.18 37.43
N ASN A 54 -10.10 20.18 38.64
CA ASN A 54 -10.77 20.56 39.88
C ASN A 54 -12.15 19.87 40.05
N GLY A 55 -12.24 18.59 39.64
CA GLY A 55 -13.48 17.81 39.71
C GLY A 55 -14.47 18.05 38.55
N ASN A 56 -14.34 19.13 37.79
CA ASN A 56 -15.23 19.48 36.71
C ASN A 56 -14.79 18.81 35.42
N LYS A 57 -15.74 18.24 34.66
CA LYS A 57 -15.50 17.67 33.35
C LYS A 57 -15.07 18.77 32.36
N ILE A 58 -13.96 18.55 31.68
CA ILE A 58 -13.43 19.44 30.63
C ILE A 58 -13.45 18.80 29.26
N GLY A 59 -13.52 17.47 29.18
CA GLY A 59 -13.54 16.80 27.85
C GLY A 59 -13.68 15.30 27.94
N THR A 60 -13.80 14.69 26.77
CA THR A 60 -13.80 13.23 26.58
C THR A 60 -12.89 12.86 25.43
N ALA A 61 -12.40 11.62 25.45
CA ALA A 61 -11.78 10.99 24.31
C ALA A 61 -12.33 9.58 24.12
N THR A 62 -12.65 9.24 22.87
CA THR A 62 -13.09 7.91 22.46
C THR A 62 -11.89 7.15 21.89
N ILE A 63 -11.54 6.04 22.54
CA ILE A 63 -10.34 5.26 22.26
C ILE A 63 -10.74 3.90 21.69
N GLY A 64 -10.23 3.57 20.52
CA GLY A 64 -10.48 2.28 19.88
C GLY A 64 -9.98 1.09 20.69
N ALA A 65 -10.42 -0.09 20.33
CA ALA A 65 -10.01 -1.37 20.93
C ALA A 65 -8.50 -1.58 20.82
N LYS A 66 -7.87 -2.15 21.87
CA LYS A 66 -6.44 -2.48 21.91
C LYS A 66 -5.51 -1.31 21.54
N ALA A 67 -5.96 -0.07 21.70
CA ALA A 67 -5.21 1.11 21.29
C ALA A 67 -4.39 1.71 22.44
N LEU A 68 -3.13 2.03 22.17
CA LEU A 68 -2.29 2.91 22.99
C LEU A 68 -2.07 4.19 22.20
N VAL A 69 -2.58 5.30 22.73
CA VAL A 69 -2.62 6.58 22.03
C VAL A 69 -2.09 7.72 22.90
N ASN A 70 -1.50 8.71 22.22
CA ASN A 70 -1.10 9.98 22.82
C ASN A 70 -1.78 11.11 22.05
N PHE A 71 -2.34 12.08 22.76
CA PHE A 71 -3.00 13.24 22.16
C PHE A 71 -2.96 14.43 23.09
N GLU A 72 -3.07 15.63 22.52
CA GLU A 72 -3.12 16.87 23.26
C GLU A 72 -4.48 17.03 23.96
N VAL A 73 -4.47 17.45 25.21
CA VAL A 73 -5.67 17.79 25.99
C VAL A 73 -5.58 19.23 26.50
N TYR A 74 -6.72 19.86 26.73
CA TYR A 74 -6.79 21.28 27.01
C TYR A 74 -7.41 21.53 28.40
N LYS A 75 -6.70 22.27 29.27
CA LYS A 75 -7.19 22.63 30.60
C LYS A 75 -8.32 23.65 30.57
N ASN A 76 -8.26 24.58 29.62
CA ASN A 76 -9.13 25.75 29.56
C ASN A 76 -10.08 25.76 28.33
N LYS A 77 -10.18 24.67 27.60
CA LYS A 77 -11.03 24.50 26.43
C LYS A 77 -11.72 23.15 26.52
N SER A 78 -13.04 23.14 26.36
CA SER A 78 -13.77 21.85 26.23
C SER A 78 -13.38 21.12 24.97
N PHE A 79 -13.28 19.80 25.05
CA PHE A 79 -12.95 18.95 23.91
C PHE A 79 -13.72 17.64 23.91
N ASN A 80 -13.95 17.11 22.71
CA ASN A 80 -14.44 15.77 22.49
C ASN A 80 -13.62 15.17 21.34
N ILE A 81 -12.65 14.36 21.69
CA ILE A 81 -11.69 13.79 20.73
C ILE A 81 -12.11 12.35 20.43
N VAL A 82 -12.12 11.99 19.16
CA VAL A 82 -12.44 10.64 18.67
C VAL A 82 -11.21 10.12 17.94
N GLN A 83 -10.93 8.83 18.07
CA GLN A 83 -9.89 8.19 17.27
C GLN A 83 -10.43 7.93 15.86
N ALA A 84 -9.65 8.24 14.84
CA ALA A 84 -9.98 7.89 13.46
C ALA A 84 -10.06 6.37 13.30
N SER A 85 -10.95 5.89 12.45
CA SER A 85 -11.09 4.47 12.14
C SER A 85 -9.82 3.93 11.50
N THR A 86 -9.43 2.72 11.88
CA THR A 86 -8.29 2.02 11.27
C THR A 86 -8.51 1.91 9.76
N PRO A 87 -7.55 2.27 8.92
CA PRO A 87 -7.68 2.08 7.49
C PRO A 87 -7.90 0.62 7.11
N GLU A 88 -8.68 0.39 6.07
CA GLU A 88 -8.87 -0.91 5.45
C GLU A 88 -7.95 -1.01 4.22
N ILE A 89 -7.14 -2.06 4.16
CA ILE A 89 -6.29 -2.39 3.01
C ILE A 89 -7.00 -3.49 2.23
N SER A 90 -7.36 -3.24 0.97
CA SER A 90 -8.21 -4.13 0.16
C SER A 90 -7.62 -5.52 -0.08
N VAL A 91 -6.29 -5.65 -0.05
CA VAL A 91 -5.60 -6.92 -0.24
C VAL A 91 -5.15 -7.46 1.11
N PRO A 92 -5.74 -8.55 1.63
CA PRO A 92 -5.35 -9.15 2.90
C PRO A 92 -3.95 -9.75 2.84
N SER A 93 -3.37 -10.02 4.02
CA SER A 93 -2.09 -10.73 4.10
C SER A 93 -2.21 -12.11 3.49
N GLY A 94 -1.30 -12.46 2.59
CA GLY A 94 -1.36 -13.73 1.86
C GLY A 94 -0.27 -13.89 0.82
N LYS A 95 -0.34 -15.03 0.12
CA LYS A 95 0.50 -15.34 -1.04
C LYS A 95 -0.33 -15.22 -2.31
N TYR A 96 0.23 -14.55 -3.31
CA TYR A 96 -0.42 -14.24 -4.58
C TYR A 96 0.54 -14.60 -5.71
N ASP A 97 0.02 -15.13 -6.77
CA ASP A 97 0.83 -15.51 -7.94
C ASP A 97 1.07 -14.32 -8.88
N ASP A 98 0.21 -13.30 -8.80
CA ASP A 98 0.24 -12.12 -9.67
C ASP A 98 0.31 -10.81 -8.89
N THR A 99 0.68 -9.73 -9.62
CA THR A 99 0.63 -8.36 -9.11
C THR A 99 -0.72 -8.04 -8.49
N GLN A 100 -0.72 -7.51 -7.27
CA GLN A 100 -1.91 -7.08 -6.56
C GLN A 100 -2.10 -5.57 -6.70
N TYR A 101 -3.34 -5.14 -6.91
CA TYR A 101 -3.73 -3.73 -6.95
C TYR A 101 -4.40 -3.36 -5.63
N VAL A 102 -3.72 -2.54 -4.86
CA VAL A 102 -4.10 -2.19 -3.49
C VAL A 102 -4.85 -0.88 -3.46
N THR A 103 -6.02 -0.89 -2.81
CA THR A 103 -6.71 0.33 -2.37
C THR A 103 -6.70 0.42 -0.85
N ILE A 104 -6.74 1.65 -0.33
CA ILE A 104 -6.81 1.90 1.11
C ILE A 104 -7.96 2.88 1.37
N SER A 105 -8.84 2.53 2.29
CA SER A 105 -10.00 3.35 2.66
C SER A 105 -10.08 3.56 4.18
N SER A 106 -10.90 4.49 4.62
CA SER A 106 -11.24 4.70 6.04
C SER A 106 -12.69 5.10 6.18
N GLU A 107 -13.37 4.56 7.20
CA GLU A 107 -14.74 4.94 7.54
C GLU A 107 -14.84 6.36 8.10
N THR A 108 -13.75 6.93 8.63
CA THR A 108 -13.74 8.32 9.10
C THR A 108 -13.64 9.26 7.89
N PRO A 109 -14.65 10.09 7.63
CA PRO A 109 -14.63 10.96 6.47
C PRO A 109 -13.62 12.10 6.63
N GLY A 110 -12.96 12.45 5.50
CA GLY A 110 -12.03 13.58 5.42
C GLY A 110 -10.70 13.36 6.16
N VAL A 111 -10.27 12.09 6.33
CA VAL A 111 -8.92 11.76 6.79
C VAL A 111 -7.91 11.86 5.66
N THR A 112 -6.68 12.16 6.01
CA THR A 112 -5.52 11.90 5.15
C THR A 112 -4.93 10.54 5.53
N ILE A 113 -4.82 9.63 4.57
CA ILE A 113 -4.21 8.32 4.79
C ILE A 113 -2.73 8.39 4.41
N TYR A 114 -1.85 8.04 5.34
CA TYR A 114 -0.41 7.88 5.11
C TYR A 114 -0.06 6.41 5.09
N TYR A 115 0.80 6.00 4.17
CA TYR A 115 1.17 4.60 4.04
C TYR A 115 2.65 4.38 3.69
N THR A 116 3.11 3.15 3.94
CA THR A 116 4.41 2.61 3.55
C THR A 116 4.22 1.24 2.89
N THR A 117 5.19 0.81 2.10
CA THR A 117 5.17 -0.52 1.43
C THR A 117 6.35 -1.40 1.84
N ASP A 118 7.27 -0.87 2.62
CA ASP A 118 8.50 -1.53 3.10
C ASP A 118 8.38 -2.11 4.51
N GLY A 119 7.19 -2.03 5.12
CA GLY A 119 6.93 -2.50 6.48
C GLY A 119 7.36 -1.54 7.58
N THR A 120 7.92 -0.37 7.26
CA THR A 120 8.19 0.67 8.25
C THR A 120 6.89 1.24 8.81
N MET A 121 6.94 1.86 9.99
CA MET A 121 5.76 2.52 10.57
C MET A 121 5.45 3.80 9.79
N PRO A 122 4.23 3.96 9.25
CA PRO A 122 3.82 5.20 8.60
C PRO A 122 3.73 6.36 9.61
N THR A 123 4.12 7.54 9.17
CA THR A 123 4.04 8.81 9.89
C THR A 123 3.42 9.87 8.98
N THR A 124 3.17 11.06 9.50
CA THR A 124 2.69 12.19 8.67
C THR A 124 3.71 12.67 7.63
N SER A 125 4.94 12.16 7.66
CA SER A 125 5.97 12.38 6.63
C SER A 125 6.03 11.24 5.60
N SER A 126 5.23 10.21 5.76
CA SER A 126 5.14 9.09 4.81
C SER A 126 4.33 9.49 3.57
N LYS A 127 4.31 8.61 2.56
CA LYS A 127 3.53 8.86 1.34
C LYS A 127 2.04 8.99 1.67
N VAL A 128 1.40 10.00 1.08
CA VAL A 128 -0.06 10.16 1.13
C VAL A 128 -0.69 9.21 0.13
N TYR A 129 -1.77 8.56 0.52
CA TYR A 129 -2.56 7.73 -0.37
C TYR A 129 -3.45 8.61 -1.25
N ASP A 130 -3.25 8.52 -2.55
CA ASP A 130 -3.95 9.30 -3.58
C ASP A 130 -4.69 8.42 -4.61
N GLY A 131 -4.67 7.10 -4.44
CA GLY A 131 -5.34 6.17 -5.34
C GLY A 131 -4.69 4.78 -5.37
N VAL A 132 -5.25 3.91 -6.19
CA VAL A 132 -4.78 2.53 -6.36
C VAL A 132 -3.30 2.46 -6.74
N PHE A 133 -2.56 1.53 -6.14
CA PHE A 133 -1.18 1.25 -6.50
C PHE A 133 -0.92 -0.26 -6.64
N ALA A 134 0.07 -0.59 -7.45
CA ALA A 134 0.43 -1.98 -7.73
C ALA A 134 1.52 -2.47 -6.77
N VAL A 135 1.37 -3.70 -6.31
CA VAL A 135 2.37 -4.48 -5.57
C VAL A 135 2.74 -5.69 -6.42
N SER A 136 3.89 -5.61 -7.11
CA SER A 136 4.40 -6.65 -8.04
C SER A 136 5.50 -7.53 -7.44
N SER A 137 5.96 -7.21 -6.23
CA SER A 137 6.92 -8.00 -5.46
C SER A 137 6.48 -8.02 -3.99
N THR A 138 7.04 -8.95 -3.20
CA THR A 138 6.70 -9.04 -1.77
C THR A 138 6.86 -7.70 -1.06
N ALA A 139 5.79 -7.25 -0.41
CA ALA A 139 5.73 -5.99 0.32
C ALA A 139 4.90 -6.13 1.59
N THR A 140 5.22 -5.33 2.59
CA THR A 140 4.36 -5.15 3.77
C THR A 140 3.81 -3.73 3.73
N VAL A 141 2.53 -3.64 3.38
CA VAL A 141 1.79 -2.39 3.35
C VAL A 141 1.30 -2.07 4.76
N LYS A 142 1.62 -0.86 5.24
CA LYS A 142 1.10 -0.33 6.49
C LYS A 142 0.47 1.03 6.26
N ALA A 143 -0.62 1.33 6.98
CA ALA A 143 -1.35 2.58 6.81
C ALA A 143 -1.91 3.12 8.12
N ILE A 144 -1.97 4.46 8.24
CA ILE A 144 -2.66 5.19 9.30
C ILE A 144 -3.56 6.27 8.67
N ALA A 145 -4.65 6.58 9.36
CA ALA A 145 -5.53 7.68 9.02
C ALA A 145 -5.35 8.83 10.02
N VAL A 146 -5.15 10.04 9.51
CA VAL A 146 -4.91 11.26 10.29
C VAL A 146 -5.92 12.33 9.90
N LYS A 147 -6.47 13.00 10.89
CA LYS A 147 -7.37 14.14 10.70
C LYS A 147 -7.21 15.12 11.86
N ASP A 148 -7.29 16.41 11.56
CA ASP A 148 -7.25 17.44 12.58
C ASP A 148 -8.35 17.24 13.63
N GLU A 149 -8.05 17.49 14.89
CA GLU A 149 -8.91 17.28 16.04
C GLU A 149 -9.32 15.82 16.33
N TYR A 150 -8.74 14.84 15.62
CA TYR A 150 -8.89 13.41 15.87
C TYR A 150 -7.58 12.81 16.43
N ILE A 151 -7.72 11.73 17.18
CA ILE A 151 -6.59 10.86 17.49
C ILE A 151 -6.27 10.07 16.22
N THR A 152 -5.00 9.99 15.85
CA THR A 152 -4.55 9.13 14.75
C THR A 152 -5.11 7.72 14.90
N SER A 153 -5.52 7.09 13.81
CA SER A 153 -6.06 5.74 13.82
C SER A 153 -5.06 4.72 14.38
N ALA A 154 -5.56 3.54 14.72
CA ALA A 154 -4.70 2.37 14.78
C ALA A 154 -4.09 2.10 13.39
N MET A 155 -2.94 1.41 13.37
CA MET A 155 -2.24 1.08 12.15
C MET A 155 -2.85 -0.18 11.51
N ALA A 156 -3.23 -0.07 10.24
CA ALA A 156 -3.50 -1.23 9.40
C ALA A 156 -2.20 -1.84 8.88
N SER A 157 -2.17 -3.15 8.67
CA SER A 157 -1.01 -3.83 8.10
C SER A 157 -1.45 -5.02 7.26
N SER A 158 -0.87 -5.15 6.06
CA SER A 158 -1.03 -6.31 5.20
C SER A 158 0.32 -6.72 4.60
N THR A 159 0.70 -7.99 4.77
CA THR A 159 1.89 -8.57 4.15
C THR A 159 1.46 -9.32 2.90
N ILE A 160 1.75 -8.76 1.75
CA ILE A 160 1.42 -9.27 0.43
C ILE A 160 2.67 -9.95 -0.11
N THR A 161 2.70 -11.27 -0.09
CA THR A 161 3.78 -12.05 -0.69
C THR A 161 3.40 -12.32 -2.13
N VAL A 162 3.96 -11.57 -3.06
CA VAL A 162 3.85 -11.90 -4.47
C VAL A 162 4.91 -12.95 -4.75
N ASN A 163 4.47 -14.19 -4.88
CA ASN A 163 5.27 -15.22 -5.52
C ASN A 163 5.26 -14.81 -7.00
N GLY A 164 5.98 -13.73 -7.33
CA GLY A 164 6.24 -13.55 -8.73
C GLY A 164 6.67 -14.93 -9.22
N THR A 165 5.84 -15.58 -9.98
CA THR A 165 6.40 -16.28 -11.08
C THR A 165 7.17 -15.16 -11.77
N ASP A 166 8.44 -14.94 -11.36
CA ASP A 166 9.41 -14.75 -12.38
C ASP A 166 8.99 -15.81 -13.37
N VAL A 167 8.22 -15.40 -14.36
CA VAL A 167 8.23 -16.12 -15.61
C VAL A 167 9.68 -15.92 -15.97
N SER A 168 10.49 -16.78 -15.37
CA SER A 168 11.88 -16.91 -15.67
C SER A 168 11.85 -16.90 -17.18
N LEU A 169 12.75 -16.19 -17.81
CA LEU A 169 12.90 -16.24 -19.27
C LEU A 169 12.94 -17.68 -19.83
N LYS A 170 12.82 -18.70 -18.95
CA LYS A 170 12.61 -20.11 -19.24
C LYS A 170 11.21 -20.43 -19.78
N ASP A 171 10.18 -19.65 -19.46
CA ASP A 171 8.82 -19.95 -19.95
C ASP A 171 8.41 -18.94 -21.02
N ASN A 172 9.14 -18.97 -22.13
CA ASN A 172 8.65 -18.39 -23.36
C ASN A 172 7.37 -19.14 -23.78
N ILE A 173 6.22 -18.64 -23.34
CA ILE A 173 4.92 -19.27 -23.62
C ILE A 173 4.59 -19.32 -25.11
N ALA A 174 5.32 -18.58 -25.94
CA ALA A 174 5.23 -18.61 -27.39
C ALA A 174 6.09 -19.73 -28.03
N LEU A 175 7.02 -20.33 -27.27
CA LEU A 175 7.93 -21.34 -27.79
C LEU A 175 7.17 -22.52 -28.42
N GLY A 176 7.48 -22.80 -29.70
CA GLY A 176 6.88 -23.89 -30.47
C GLY A 176 5.37 -23.77 -30.71
N LYS A 177 4.76 -22.59 -30.52
CA LYS A 177 3.36 -22.34 -30.78
C LYS A 177 3.05 -22.17 -32.25
N ASN A 178 1.77 -22.32 -32.63
CA ASN A 178 1.33 -22.08 -33.98
C ASN A 178 1.47 -20.61 -34.34
N VAL A 179 2.13 -20.32 -35.42
CA VAL A 179 2.32 -18.97 -35.92
C VAL A 179 1.67 -18.83 -37.28
N LYS A 180 0.87 -17.81 -37.47
CA LYS A 180 0.31 -17.37 -38.72
C LYS A 180 0.99 -16.06 -39.13
N VAL A 181 1.51 -15.98 -40.33
CA VAL A 181 2.13 -14.79 -40.90
C VAL A 181 1.40 -14.36 -42.17
N SER A 182 1.50 -13.09 -42.50
CA SER A 182 0.92 -12.54 -43.74
C SER A 182 1.62 -13.06 -44.97
N SER A 183 2.95 -13.15 -44.91
CA SER A 183 3.82 -13.64 -46.00
C SER A 183 5.11 -14.13 -45.42
N SER A 184 5.91 -14.85 -46.26
CA SER A 184 7.32 -15.19 -45.99
C SER A 184 8.10 -15.02 -47.26
N GLU A 185 9.25 -14.38 -47.16
CA GLU A 185 10.17 -14.17 -48.29
C GLU A 185 10.52 -15.49 -49.01
N ASN A 186 10.75 -16.53 -48.22
CA ASN A 186 10.97 -17.87 -48.68
C ASN A 186 10.74 -18.90 -47.55
N PRO A 187 10.66 -20.20 -47.83
CA PRO A 187 10.36 -21.24 -46.82
C PRO A 187 11.39 -21.38 -45.71
N SER A 188 12.62 -20.91 -45.85
CA SER A 188 13.64 -21.00 -44.79
C SER A 188 13.51 -19.92 -43.72
N VAL A 189 12.71 -18.89 -43.96
CA VAL A 189 12.43 -17.74 -43.06
C VAL A 189 10.98 -17.61 -42.79
N ASP A 190 10.26 -18.70 -42.64
CA ASP A 190 8.84 -18.74 -42.34
C ASP A 190 8.50 -18.35 -40.91
N GLY A 191 7.20 -18.20 -40.60
CA GLY A 191 6.72 -17.74 -39.32
C GLY A 191 7.11 -18.62 -38.11
N SER A 192 7.44 -19.92 -38.33
CA SER A 192 7.86 -20.81 -37.23
C SER A 192 9.16 -20.35 -36.56
N LYS A 193 9.97 -19.59 -37.29
CA LYS A 193 11.24 -19.02 -36.82
C LYS A 193 11.07 -17.90 -35.75
N ILE A 194 9.87 -17.40 -35.59
CA ILE A 194 9.59 -16.39 -34.53
C ILE A 194 9.62 -17.03 -33.15
N VAL A 195 9.30 -18.32 -33.02
CA VAL A 195 9.02 -19.01 -31.75
C VAL A 195 9.87 -20.29 -31.57
N ASP A 196 10.98 -20.45 -32.29
CA ASP A 196 11.86 -21.63 -32.22
C ASP A 196 12.96 -21.51 -31.15
N ASN A 197 13.11 -20.35 -30.53
CA ASN A 197 14.15 -20.02 -29.55
C ASN A 197 15.58 -20.12 -30.09
N ASP A 198 15.77 -20.00 -31.38
CA ASP A 198 17.06 -19.98 -32.04
C ASP A 198 17.36 -18.56 -32.54
N GLY A 199 18.30 -17.88 -31.90
CA GLY A 199 18.72 -16.52 -32.26
C GLY A 199 19.47 -16.41 -33.59
N THR A 200 19.71 -17.53 -34.29
CA THR A 200 20.35 -17.56 -35.62
C THR A 200 19.32 -17.67 -36.73
N THR A 201 18.09 -17.94 -36.42
CA THR A 201 16.97 -18.00 -37.36
C THR A 201 16.14 -16.73 -37.31
N ARG A 202 15.34 -16.48 -38.34
CA ARG A 202 14.42 -15.35 -38.38
C ARG A 202 13.19 -15.63 -39.24
N TRP A 203 12.11 -14.91 -38.99
CA TRP A 203 11.05 -14.71 -39.98
C TRP A 203 11.38 -13.47 -40.82
N SER A 204 11.23 -13.56 -42.12
CA SER A 204 11.29 -12.44 -43.04
C SER A 204 10.05 -12.47 -43.92
N SER A 205 9.31 -11.37 -43.91
CA SER A 205 8.17 -11.20 -44.81
C SER A 205 8.58 -10.79 -46.20
N GLU A 206 7.66 -10.85 -47.17
CA GLU A 206 7.83 -10.17 -48.44
C GLU A 206 8.00 -8.65 -48.20
N PHE A 207 8.70 -7.99 -49.13
CA PHE A 207 9.04 -6.55 -49.03
C PHE A 207 7.83 -5.65 -49.36
N THR A 208 6.72 -5.84 -48.65
CA THR A 208 5.49 -5.06 -48.78
C THR A 208 5.02 -4.58 -47.42
N ASP A 209 4.25 -3.48 -47.38
CA ASP A 209 3.67 -2.94 -46.13
C ASP A 209 2.52 -3.81 -45.59
N ASN A 210 2.11 -3.53 -44.36
CA ASN A 210 1.03 -4.21 -43.64
C ASN A 210 1.27 -5.70 -43.39
N GLN A 211 2.50 -6.06 -43.04
CA GLN A 211 2.82 -7.43 -42.64
C GLN A 211 2.38 -7.67 -41.18
N TYR A 212 1.99 -8.90 -40.87
CA TYR A 212 1.65 -9.30 -39.51
C TYR A 212 2.16 -10.71 -39.19
N CYS A 213 2.37 -10.94 -37.91
CA CYS A 213 2.46 -12.28 -37.33
C CYS A 213 1.43 -12.43 -36.22
N GLN A 214 0.82 -13.59 -36.13
CA GLN A 214 -0.13 -13.97 -35.09
C GLN A 214 0.33 -15.27 -34.46
N ILE A 215 0.46 -15.29 -33.14
CA ILE A 215 0.87 -16.46 -32.36
C ILE A 215 -0.33 -16.93 -31.56
N ASP A 216 -0.77 -18.17 -31.79
CA ASP A 216 -1.82 -18.79 -31.00
C ASP A 216 -1.21 -19.48 -29.78
N LEU A 217 -1.43 -18.93 -28.60
CA LEU A 217 -0.91 -19.47 -27.34
C LEU A 217 -1.70 -20.70 -26.86
N GLY A 218 -2.85 -21.01 -27.48
CA GLY A 218 -3.69 -22.19 -27.20
C GLY A 218 -4.62 -22.05 -26.00
N LYS A 219 -4.49 -21.01 -25.19
CA LYS A 219 -5.41 -20.62 -24.11
C LYS A 219 -5.19 -19.16 -23.72
N ASN A 220 -6.06 -18.63 -22.89
CA ASN A 220 -5.90 -17.27 -22.36
C ASN A 220 -4.76 -17.19 -21.34
N TYR A 221 -3.92 -16.18 -21.50
CA TYR A 221 -2.84 -15.84 -20.58
C TYR A 221 -2.90 -14.34 -20.25
N THR A 222 -2.50 -13.98 -19.05
CA THR A 222 -2.18 -12.59 -18.72
C THR A 222 -0.75 -12.33 -19.18
N ILE A 223 -0.59 -11.49 -20.22
CA ILE A 223 0.71 -11.15 -20.77
C ILE A 223 1.18 -9.84 -20.14
N ASN A 224 2.33 -9.88 -19.49
CA ASN A 224 2.96 -8.70 -18.87
C ASN A 224 4.19 -8.20 -19.63
N LYS A 225 4.74 -9.00 -20.54
CA LYS A 225 5.91 -8.65 -21.34
C LYS A 225 5.91 -9.35 -22.68
N VAL A 226 6.22 -8.60 -23.74
CA VAL A 226 6.55 -9.11 -25.07
C VAL A 226 7.95 -8.62 -25.41
N THR A 227 8.81 -9.52 -25.87
CA THR A 227 10.18 -9.19 -26.31
C THR A 227 10.33 -9.53 -27.78
N PHE A 228 10.79 -8.57 -28.57
CA PHE A 228 11.13 -8.74 -29.98
C PHE A 228 12.64 -8.66 -30.13
N ASN A 229 13.21 -9.66 -30.83
CA ASN A 229 14.58 -9.60 -31.29
C ASN A 229 14.57 -9.20 -32.76
N TRP A 230 14.99 -7.98 -33.04
CA TRP A 230 15.03 -7.44 -34.37
C TRP A 230 16.41 -7.64 -35.02
N GLU A 231 16.44 -7.88 -36.30
CA GLU A 231 17.65 -7.75 -37.10
C GLU A 231 17.93 -6.28 -37.50
N ALA A 232 18.98 -6.10 -38.30
CA ALA A 232 19.36 -4.78 -38.85
C ALA A 232 18.27 -4.17 -39.73
N SER A 233 17.46 -5.00 -40.39
CA SER A 233 16.29 -4.58 -41.17
C SER A 233 15.01 -4.91 -40.42
N TYR A 234 14.35 -3.92 -39.89
CA TYR A 234 13.14 -4.06 -39.04
C TYR A 234 12.08 -3.04 -39.38
N ALA A 235 10.84 -3.32 -38.94
CA ALA A 235 9.72 -2.40 -39.10
C ALA A 235 9.96 -1.09 -38.31
N LYS A 236 9.80 0.06 -38.96
CA LYS A 236 9.90 1.39 -38.32
C LYS A 236 8.70 1.70 -37.43
N GLU A 237 7.54 1.14 -37.79
CA GLU A 237 6.30 1.28 -37.05
C GLU A 237 5.64 -0.10 -36.91
N TYR A 238 5.15 -0.42 -35.72
CA TYR A 238 4.44 -1.67 -35.46
C TYR A 238 3.38 -1.47 -34.38
N LYS A 239 2.39 -2.34 -34.37
CA LYS A 239 1.30 -2.38 -33.40
C LYS A 239 1.21 -3.76 -32.77
N ILE A 240 1.13 -3.81 -31.44
CA ILE A 240 0.85 -5.02 -30.68
C ILE A 240 -0.64 -5.08 -30.40
N GLN A 241 -1.24 -6.24 -30.65
CA GLN A 241 -2.65 -6.54 -30.34
C GLN A 241 -2.68 -7.85 -29.54
N VAL A 242 -3.49 -7.91 -28.48
CA VAL A 242 -3.70 -9.07 -27.61
C VAL A 242 -5.19 -9.36 -27.53
#